data_ac559534b69207d9dd6ac8248d2f765f
#
_entry.id   ac559534b69207d9dd6ac8248d2f765f
#
_cell.length_a   1.000
_cell.length_b   1.000
_cell.length_c   1.000
_cell.angle_alpha   90.00
_cell.angle_beta   90.00
_cell.angle_gamma   90.00
#
_symmetry.space_group_name_H-M   'P 1'
#
loop_
_entity.id
_entity.type
_entity.pdbx_description
1 polymer ?
#
loop_
_entity_poly.entity_id
_entity_poly.type
_entity_poly.pdbx_seq_one_letter_code
_entity_poly.pdbx_strand_id
1 'polypeptide(L)'
;MSNMIPSAKGDRRKKFLGLAVCLVLFTAATAGQMDANSKKEISEEGLTELFNAALFHVRNDYVDEVSRQALLFGAIRGMLGALDDAHTRFMTQEETNELQTEMRGNFGGLGIEISQRDNVLTVVSPIEDTPAMRAGIKPGDKIIEIDKKSTRDLSLSEAVKQLRGKPGTSVNISVVREGEDEILYFDLVREVIKIQVVTSQFLEKEKLGYVRLKQFNQTATEDLAKAITDFKKKKARGLILDLRWNPGGLLDAAHRISNFFIKSGVIVSTRGRKKELDKVFNAEP
;
A
#
# COMPACT_ATOMS: atom_id res chain seq x y z
N MET A 1 22.65 -37.72 -35.44
CA MET A 1 23.62 -37.26 -34.43
C MET A 1 22.89 -36.60 -33.34
N SER A 2 22.78 -37.30 -32.23
CA SER A 2 22.00 -36.97 -31.03
C SER A 2 22.76 -36.01 -30.13
N ASN A 3 22.20 -34.86 -29.76
CA ASN A 3 22.74 -34.01 -28.71
C ASN A 3 21.78 -34.04 -27.52
N MET A 4 22.22 -34.74 -26.50
CA MET A 4 21.62 -34.84 -25.18
C MET A 4 21.69 -33.50 -24.45
N ILE A 5 20.57 -33.06 -23.90
CA ILE A 5 20.45 -31.97 -22.95
C ILE A 5 20.72 -32.55 -21.56
N PRO A 6 21.60 -31.98 -20.71
CA PRO A 6 21.83 -32.48 -19.36
C PRO A 6 20.67 -32.08 -18.43
N SER A 7 20.11 -33.09 -17.77
CA SER A 7 19.07 -33.01 -16.75
C SER A 7 19.62 -32.37 -15.47
N ALA A 8 19.09 -31.19 -15.11
CA ALA A 8 19.29 -30.57 -13.80
C ALA A 8 18.40 -31.25 -12.74
N LYS A 9 18.78 -32.44 -12.28
CA LYS A 9 18.18 -33.12 -11.12
C LYS A 9 19.25 -33.20 -10.02
N GLY A 10 19.38 -32.18 -9.20
CA GLY A 10 20.41 -32.26 -8.16
C GLY A 10 20.32 -31.30 -6.98
N ASP A 11 19.21 -30.58 -6.73
CA ASP A 11 19.26 -29.62 -5.64
C ASP A 11 18.05 -29.60 -4.67
N ARG A 12 17.06 -30.45 -4.85
CA ARG A 12 15.93 -30.53 -3.90
C ARG A 12 16.19 -31.41 -2.66
N ARG A 13 17.17 -32.32 -2.68
CA ARG A 13 17.43 -33.21 -1.53
C ARG A 13 18.19 -32.54 -0.39
N LYS A 14 19.01 -31.52 -0.66
CA LYS A 14 19.80 -30.84 0.38
C LYS A 14 18.92 -29.88 1.22
N LYS A 15 17.87 -29.31 0.66
CA LYS A 15 16.95 -28.44 1.40
C LYS A 15 16.05 -29.19 2.39
N PHE A 16 15.76 -30.46 2.14
CA PHE A 16 14.98 -31.30 3.05
C PHE A 16 15.80 -31.81 4.24
N LEU A 17 17.12 -31.97 4.11
CA LEU A 17 17.97 -32.46 5.19
C LEU A 17 18.20 -31.41 6.28
N GLY A 18 18.27 -30.11 5.91
CA GLY A 18 18.39 -29.00 6.87
C GLY A 18 17.15 -28.82 7.74
N LEU A 19 15.95 -29.00 7.17
CA LEU A 19 14.68 -28.89 7.90
C LEU A 19 14.49 -30.06 8.90
N ALA A 20 14.94 -31.25 8.55
CA ALA A 20 14.87 -32.43 9.42
C ALA A 20 15.80 -32.32 10.63
N VAL A 21 16.97 -31.66 10.50
CA VAL A 21 17.92 -31.48 11.61
C VAL A 21 17.40 -30.46 12.63
N CYS A 22 16.73 -29.40 12.21
CA CYS A 22 16.09 -28.44 13.14
C CYS A 22 14.91 -29.08 13.90
N LEU A 23 14.16 -30.00 13.29
CA LEU A 23 13.07 -30.71 13.97
C LEU A 23 13.55 -31.77 14.96
N VAL A 24 14.69 -32.43 14.70
CA VAL A 24 15.24 -33.50 15.55
C VAL A 24 15.95 -32.92 16.78
N LEU A 25 16.58 -31.75 16.70
CA LEU A 25 17.20 -31.11 17.87
C LEU A 25 16.15 -30.57 18.87
N PHE A 26 14.95 -30.27 18.41
CA PHE A 26 13.86 -29.85 19.28
C PHE A 26 13.27 -30.99 20.14
N THR A 27 13.40 -32.25 19.70
CA THR A 27 12.88 -33.41 20.43
C THR A 27 13.90 -34.02 21.44
N ALA A 28 15.19 -33.73 21.27
CA ALA A 28 16.24 -34.33 22.13
C ALA A 28 16.46 -33.58 23.46
N ALA A 29 16.06 -32.30 23.56
CA ALA A 29 16.23 -31.52 24.78
C ALA A 29 15.07 -31.72 25.80
N THR A 30 14.01 -32.42 25.44
CA THR A 30 12.82 -32.62 26.30
C THR A 30 12.61 -34.07 26.78
N ALA A 31 13.52 -34.99 26.51
CA ALA A 31 13.41 -36.40 26.90
C ALA A 31 13.86 -36.68 28.36
N GLY A 32 13.83 -35.69 29.22
CA GLY A 32 13.96 -35.82 30.67
C GLY A 32 12.60 -35.84 31.34
N GLN A 33 12.06 -37.07 31.64
CA GLN A 33 10.93 -37.36 32.51
C GLN A 33 9.68 -36.47 32.33
N MET A 34 8.85 -36.79 31.36
CA MET A 34 7.48 -36.29 31.32
C MET A 34 6.57 -37.29 32.07
N ASP A 35 6.18 -36.93 33.27
CA ASP A 35 5.03 -37.50 33.96
C ASP A 35 3.76 -37.16 33.13
N ALA A 36 3.00 -38.17 32.76
CA ALA A 36 1.95 -38.14 31.74
C ALA A 36 0.65 -37.46 32.19
N ASN A 37 0.66 -36.52 33.13
CA ASN A 37 -0.61 -35.93 33.62
C ASN A 37 -0.54 -34.47 34.10
N SER A 38 0.33 -33.66 33.61
CA SER A 38 0.33 -32.22 33.88
C SER A 38 0.61 -31.45 32.56
N LYS A 39 -0.42 -30.86 31.95
CA LYS A 39 -0.25 -29.76 31.03
C LYS A 39 0.32 -28.58 31.83
N LYS A 40 1.63 -28.62 32.10
CA LYS A 40 2.34 -27.48 32.71
C LYS A 40 2.36 -26.39 31.65
N GLU A 41 1.51 -25.41 31.80
CA GLU A 41 1.58 -24.20 30.96
C GLU A 41 2.99 -23.63 31.08
N ILE A 42 3.62 -23.37 29.93
CA ILE A 42 4.95 -22.76 29.91
C ILE A 42 4.77 -21.34 30.45
N SER A 43 5.61 -20.94 31.41
CA SER A 43 5.55 -19.57 31.95
C SER A 43 5.86 -18.52 30.87
N GLU A 44 5.45 -17.26 31.08
CA GLU A 44 5.74 -16.17 30.14
C GLU A 44 7.24 -16.01 29.90
N GLU A 45 8.06 -16.17 30.96
CA GLU A 45 9.52 -16.16 30.84
C GLU A 45 10.01 -17.29 29.94
N GLY A 46 9.50 -18.52 30.13
CA GLY A 46 9.85 -19.69 29.33
C GLY A 46 9.46 -19.53 27.85
N LEU A 47 8.34 -18.90 27.56
CA LEU A 47 7.94 -18.57 26.17
C LEU A 47 8.89 -17.54 25.56
N THR A 48 9.32 -16.56 26.33
CA THR A 48 10.27 -15.53 25.87
C THR A 48 11.65 -16.16 25.60
N GLU A 49 12.13 -17.04 26.47
CA GLU A 49 13.39 -17.79 26.27
C GLU A 49 13.31 -18.66 25.02
N LEU A 50 12.21 -19.37 24.81
CA LEU A 50 11.98 -20.19 23.62
C LEU A 50 12.02 -19.35 22.33
N PHE A 51 11.37 -18.19 22.33
CA PHE A 51 11.43 -17.26 21.20
C PHE A 51 12.85 -16.79 20.90
N ASN A 52 13.60 -16.40 21.94
CA ASN A 52 14.98 -15.94 21.80
C ASN A 52 15.91 -17.07 21.28
N ALA A 53 15.73 -18.29 21.77
CA ALA A 53 16.47 -19.45 21.30
C ALA A 53 16.19 -19.73 19.82
N ALA A 54 14.92 -19.71 19.41
CA ALA A 54 14.54 -19.88 18.01
C ALA A 54 15.16 -18.80 17.11
N LEU A 55 15.11 -17.53 17.54
CA LEU A 55 15.74 -16.42 16.83
C LEU A 55 17.26 -16.59 16.70
N PHE A 56 17.91 -17.06 17.76
CA PHE A 56 19.35 -17.33 17.77
C PHE A 56 19.72 -18.42 16.76
N HIS A 57 19.02 -19.55 16.81
CA HIS A 57 19.31 -20.68 15.91
C HIS A 57 19.04 -20.35 14.44
N VAL A 58 17.95 -19.67 14.13
CA VAL A 58 17.67 -19.26 12.74
C VAL A 58 18.75 -18.32 12.22
N ARG A 59 19.26 -17.41 13.04
CA ARG A 59 20.33 -16.51 12.61
C ARG A 59 21.68 -17.15 12.41
N ASN A 60 22.03 -18.14 13.24
CA ASN A 60 23.37 -18.69 13.27
C ASN A 60 23.52 -20.02 12.49
N ASP A 61 22.42 -20.79 12.43
CA ASP A 61 22.47 -22.17 11.94
C ASP A 61 21.73 -22.35 10.61
N TYR A 62 20.96 -21.33 10.15
CA TYR A 62 20.28 -21.43 8.86
C TYR A 62 21.27 -21.30 7.70
N VAL A 63 21.00 -22.02 6.58
CA VAL A 63 21.89 -22.14 5.44
C VAL A 63 22.19 -20.81 4.73
N ASP A 64 21.21 -19.90 4.71
CA ASP A 64 21.35 -18.58 4.11
C ASP A 64 21.37 -17.50 5.21
N GLU A 65 22.10 -16.42 4.99
CA GLU A 65 22.12 -15.30 5.92
C GLU A 65 20.76 -14.58 5.91
N VAL A 66 20.12 -14.47 7.08
CA VAL A 66 18.82 -13.80 7.24
C VAL A 66 18.96 -12.58 8.15
N SER A 67 18.44 -11.44 7.69
CA SER A 67 18.49 -10.23 8.50
C SER A 67 17.63 -10.36 9.76
N ARG A 68 18.15 -9.86 10.89
CA ARG A 68 17.41 -9.79 12.16
C ARG A 68 16.08 -9.07 12.02
N GLN A 69 16.05 -8.00 11.24
CA GLN A 69 14.85 -7.21 10.99
C GLN A 69 13.76 -8.02 10.29
N ALA A 70 14.13 -8.79 9.25
CA ALA A 70 13.18 -9.66 8.53
C ALA A 70 12.55 -10.70 9.45
N LEU A 71 13.37 -11.34 10.32
CA LEU A 71 12.90 -12.32 11.30
C LEU A 71 11.94 -11.70 12.32
N LEU A 72 12.29 -10.53 12.88
CA LEU A 72 11.43 -9.84 13.84
C LEU A 72 10.12 -9.35 13.21
N PHE A 73 10.16 -8.83 11.99
CA PHE A 73 8.93 -8.43 11.27
C PHE A 73 8.05 -9.64 10.95
N GLY A 74 8.67 -10.76 10.58
CA GLY A 74 7.96 -12.03 10.40
C GLY A 74 7.28 -12.52 11.68
N ALA A 75 7.99 -12.45 12.80
CA ALA A 75 7.44 -12.81 14.12
C ALA A 75 6.26 -11.92 14.52
N ILE A 76 6.36 -10.59 14.34
CA ILE A 76 5.26 -9.66 14.64
C ILE A 76 4.06 -9.96 13.74
N ARG A 77 4.26 -10.22 12.45
CA ARG A 77 3.17 -10.61 11.54
C ARG A 77 2.51 -11.92 11.96
N GLY A 78 3.30 -12.91 12.39
CA GLY A 78 2.79 -14.17 12.91
C GLY A 78 1.96 -14.00 14.19
N MET A 79 2.43 -13.17 15.12
CA MET A 79 1.71 -12.84 16.35
C MET A 79 0.35 -12.16 16.07
N LEU A 80 0.32 -11.20 15.15
CA LEU A 80 -0.92 -10.54 14.75
C LEU A 80 -1.84 -11.48 13.97
N GLY A 81 -1.27 -12.39 13.16
CA GLY A 81 -2.03 -13.42 12.46
C GLY A 81 -2.76 -14.39 13.40
N ALA A 82 -2.23 -14.61 14.61
CA ALA A 82 -2.89 -15.43 15.62
C ALA A 82 -4.18 -14.81 16.20
N LEU A 83 -4.45 -13.53 15.92
CA LEU A 83 -5.69 -12.86 16.33
C LEU A 83 -6.88 -13.24 15.43
N ASP A 84 -6.63 -13.86 14.28
CA ASP A 84 -7.63 -14.19 13.24
C ASP A 84 -8.49 -12.98 12.83
N ASP A 85 -7.85 -11.79 12.81
CA ASP A 85 -8.48 -10.52 12.44
C ASP A 85 -7.83 -9.97 11.15
N ALA A 86 -8.60 -10.01 10.06
CA ALA A 86 -8.16 -9.53 8.75
C ALA A 86 -7.83 -8.02 8.71
N HIS A 87 -8.28 -7.25 9.70
CA HIS A 87 -8.09 -5.80 9.76
C HIS A 87 -6.87 -5.40 10.60
N THR A 88 -6.35 -6.32 11.43
CA THR A 88 -5.16 -6.08 12.23
C THR A 88 -3.93 -6.56 11.51
N ARG A 89 -3.03 -5.63 11.14
CA ARG A 89 -1.79 -5.94 10.43
C ARG A 89 -0.62 -5.08 10.92
N PHE A 90 0.57 -5.66 10.86
CA PHE A 90 1.81 -4.92 11.03
C PHE A 90 2.15 -4.19 9.72
N MET A 91 2.52 -2.94 9.84
CA MET A 91 3.00 -2.13 8.73
C MET A 91 4.41 -1.62 9.03
N THR A 92 5.29 -1.71 8.04
CA THR A 92 6.61 -1.07 8.11
C THR A 92 6.47 0.45 8.05
N GLN A 93 7.55 1.17 8.33
CA GLN A 93 7.54 2.62 8.19
C GLN A 93 7.21 3.09 6.76
N GLU A 94 7.68 2.35 5.76
CA GLU A 94 7.41 2.63 4.34
C GLU A 94 5.94 2.44 4.02
N GLU A 95 5.36 1.29 4.37
CA GLU A 95 3.93 1.00 4.19
C GLU A 95 3.05 2.01 4.93
N THR A 96 3.47 2.45 6.13
CA THR A 96 2.76 3.49 6.91
C THR A 96 2.80 4.83 6.20
N ASN A 97 3.95 5.24 5.64
CA ASN A 97 4.10 6.49 4.90
C ASN A 97 3.26 6.48 3.61
N GLU A 98 3.20 5.36 2.91
CA GLU A 98 2.34 5.18 1.73
C GLU A 98 0.86 5.33 2.10
N LEU A 99 0.41 4.62 3.13
CA LEU A 99 -0.96 4.73 3.62
C LEU A 99 -1.30 6.17 4.03
N GLN A 100 -0.40 6.85 4.76
CA GLN A 100 -0.61 8.25 5.14
C GLN A 100 -0.73 9.17 3.93
N THR A 101 0.04 8.91 2.88
CA THR A 101 -0.01 9.67 1.62
C THR A 101 -1.36 9.48 0.93
N GLU A 102 -1.85 8.25 0.85
CA GLU A 102 -3.18 7.96 0.32
C GLU A 102 -4.29 8.63 1.14
N MET A 103 -4.19 8.55 2.47
CA MET A 103 -5.18 9.16 3.38
C MET A 103 -5.18 10.69 3.31
N ARG A 104 -4.03 11.32 3.09
CA ARG A 104 -3.93 12.79 2.86
C ARG A 104 -4.56 13.20 1.53
N GLY A 105 -4.61 12.30 0.54
CA GLY A 105 -5.13 12.58 -0.78
C GLY A 105 -4.22 13.45 -1.64
N ASN A 106 -2.95 13.60 -1.26
CA ASN A 106 -1.95 14.32 -2.05
C ASN A 106 -0.53 13.81 -1.75
N PHE A 107 0.37 14.01 -2.70
CA PHE A 107 1.78 13.67 -2.55
C PHE A 107 2.65 14.62 -3.38
N GLY A 108 3.92 14.74 -3.00
CA GLY A 108 4.89 15.46 -3.80
C GLY A 108 5.44 14.58 -4.93
N GLY A 109 5.36 15.05 -6.17
CA GLY A 109 5.79 14.30 -7.33
C GLY A 109 5.60 15.03 -8.65
N LEU A 110 5.60 14.29 -9.74
CA LEU A 110 5.53 14.81 -11.12
C LEU A 110 4.12 14.71 -11.73
N GLY A 111 3.25 13.87 -11.15
CA GLY A 111 1.92 13.58 -11.72
C GLY A 111 1.99 12.65 -12.93
N ILE A 112 2.71 11.53 -12.79
CA ILE A 112 2.82 10.49 -13.81
C ILE A 112 2.28 9.19 -13.24
N GLU A 113 1.36 8.56 -13.95
CA GLU A 113 1.00 7.17 -13.74
C GLU A 113 1.96 6.29 -14.54
N ILE A 114 2.65 5.38 -13.87
CA ILE A 114 3.66 4.52 -14.46
C ILE A 114 3.36 3.05 -14.24
N SER A 115 3.79 2.22 -15.16
CA SER A 115 3.76 0.76 -15.05
C SER A 115 5.10 0.18 -15.51
N GLN A 116 5.36 -1.06 -15.10
CA GLN A 116 6.50 -1.81 -15.63
C GLN A 116 5.99 -2.84 -16.65
N ARG A 117 6.47 -2.72 -17.90
CA ARG A 117 6.17 -3.65 -18.99
C ARG A 117 7.48 -4.18 -19.54
N ASP A 118 7.64 -5.49 -19.61
CA ASP A 118 8.88 -6.14 -20.09
C ASP A 118 10.15 -5.59 -19.42
N ASN A 119 10.10 -5.38 -18.10
CA ASN A 119 11.15 -4.74 -17.30
C ASN A 119 11.48 -3.29 -17.69
N VAL A 120 10.62 -2.63 -18.47
CA VAL A 120 10.78 -1.23 -18.85
C VAL A 120 9.75 -0.36 -18.13
N LEU A 121 10.22 0.67 -17.47
CA LEU A 121 9.38 1.66 -16.81
C LEU A 121 8.66 2.51 -17.87
N THR A 122 7.35 2.40 -17.94
CA THR A 122 6.55 3.02 -19.00
C THR A 122 5.49 3.94 -18.42
N VAL A 123 5.33 5.12 -18.99
CA VAL A 123 4.26 6.07 -18.68
C VAL A 123 2.92 5.52 -19.18
N VAL A 124 1.98 5.31 -18.27
CA VAL A 124 0.59 4.97 -18.60
C VAL A 124 -0.14 6.23 -19.04
N SER A 125 -0.11 7.28 -18.20
CA SER A 125 -0.62 8.61 -18.51
C SER A 125 -0.03 9.66 -17.58
N PRO A 126 0.21 10.90 -18.06
CA PRO A 126 0.39 12.04 -17.19
C PRO A 126 -0.97 12.48 -16.63
N ILE A 127 -0.99 12.98 -15.39
CA ILE A 127 -2.18 13.51 -14.74
C ILE A 127 -2.39 14.97 -15.18
N GLU A 128 -3.64 15.37 -15.40
CA GLU A 128 -3.98 16.74 -15.78
C GLU A 128 -3.47 17.78 -14.77
N ASP A 129 -3.09 18.95 -15.27
CA ASP A 129 -2.59 20.09 -14.48
C ASP A 129 -1.31 19.81 -13.66
N THR A 130 -0.52 18.82 -14.04
CA THR A 130 0.72 18.44 -13.33
C THR A 130 1.99 18.83 -14.09
N PRO A 131 3.17 18.86 -13.43
CA PRO A 131 4.44 19.14 -14.10
C PRO A 131 4.71 18.25 -15.30
N ALA A 132 4.40 16.98 -15.22
CA ALA A 132 4.61 16.03 -16.31
C ALA A 132 3.76 16.35 -17.55
N MET A 133 2.48 16.67 -17.35
CA MET A 133 1.59 17.05 -18.45
C MET A 133 2.06 18.35 -19.10
N ARG A 134 2.41 19.36 -18.29
CA ARG A 134 2.90 20.65 -18.81
C ARG A 134 4.21 20.54 -19.58
N ALA A 135 5.08 19.61 -19.19
CA ALA A 135 6.34 19.35 -19.88
C ALA A 135 6.19 18.54 -21.16
N GLY A 136 5.01 18.01 -21.45
CA GLY A 136 4.77 17.24 -22.67
C GLY A 136 5.16 15.77 -22.60
N ILE A 137 5.19 15.19 -21.40
CA ILE A 137 5.29 13.73 -21.22
C ILE A 137 4.01 13.09 -21.78
N LYS A 138 4.15 11.96 -22.48
CA LYS A 138 3.05 11.30 -23.18
C LYS A 138 2.86 9.85 -22.70
N PRO A 139 1.66 9.31 -22.84
CA PRO A 139 1.44 7.87 -22.69
C PRO A 139 2.34 7.07 -23.62
N GLY A 140 2.95 5.99 -23.11
CA GLY A 140 3.89 5.16 -23.86
C GLY A 140 5.36 5.58 -23.76
N ASP A 141 5.69 6.75 -23.22
CA ASP A 141 7.07 7.14 -22.96
C ASP A 141 7.77 6.11 -22.05
N LYS A 142 8.95 5.65 -22.46
CA LYS A 142 9.76 4.70 -21.70
C LYS A 142 10.81 5.47 -20.91
N ILE A 143 10.69 5.48 -19.59
CA ILE A 143 11.63 6.18 -18.70
C ILE A 143 12.87 5.30 -18.56
N ILE A 144 14.00 5.75 -19.13
CA ILE A 144 15.26 5.00 -19.13
C ILE A 144 16.24 5.48 -18.05
N GLU A 145 16.11 6.74 -17.58
CA GLU A 145 16.92 7.28 -16.51
C GLU A 145 16.11 8.20 -15.61
N ILE A 146 16.45 8.21 -14.31
CA ILE A 146 16.00 9.17 -13.30
C ILE A 146 17.26 9.72 -12.61
N ASP A 147 17.44 11.06 -12.61
CA ASP A 147 18.63 11.74 -12.08
C ASP A 147 19.95 11.12 -12.61
N LYS A 148 19.98 10.85 -13.94
CA LYS A 148 21.11 10.25 -14.66
C LYS A 148 21.45 8.82 -14.22
N LYS A 149 20.57 8.14 -13.51
CA LYS A 149 20.71 6.73 -13.12
C LYS A 149 19.75 5.88 -13.95
N SER A 150 20.27 4.80 -14.52
CA SER A 150 19.46 3.85 -15.29
C SER A 150 18.30 3.27 -14.47
N THR A 151 17.15 3.14 -15.12
CA THR A 151 15.95 2.52 -14.54
C THR A 151 15.85 1.01 -14.80
N ARG A 152 16.83 0.43 -15.49
CA ARG A 152 16.76 -0.95 -16.02
C ARG A 152 16.54 -2.01 -14.96
N ASP A 153 17.20 -1.84 -13.79
CA ASP A 153 17.17 -2.81 -12.71
C ASP A 153 16.31 -2.35 -11.52
N LEU A 154 15.57 -1.24 -11.70
CA LEU A 154 14.70 -0.71 -10.66
C LEU A 154 13.36 -1.44 -10.67
N SER A 155 12.89 -1.81 -9.49
CA SER A 155 11.50 -2.17 -9.30
C SER A 155 10.58 -0.94 -9.47
N LEU A 156 9.30 -1.18 -9.77
CA LEU A 156 8.32 -0.09 -9.88
C LEU A 156 8.26 0.76 -8.59
N SER A 157 8.34 0.14 -7.43
CA SER A 157 8.32 0.84 -6.13
C SER A 157 9.54 1.76 -5.95
N GLU A 158 10.73 1.31 -6.32
CA GLU A 158 11.95 2.13 -6.25
C GLU A 158 11.89 3.30 -7.24
N ALA A 159 11.38 3.08 -8.45
CA ALA A 159 11.20 4.14 -9.43
C ALA A 159 10.19 5.20 -8.92
N VAL A 160 9.05 4.76 -8.37
CA VAL A 160 8.06 5.66 -7.74
C VAL A 160 8.70 6.48 -6.62
N LYS A 161 9.53 5.85 -5.77
CA LYS A 161 10.24 6.52 -4.67
C LYS A 161 11.20 7.61 -5.17
N GLN A 162 11.88 7.38 -6.31
CA GLN A 162 12.77 8.37 -6.91
C GLN A 162 12.01 9.51 -7.60
N LEU A 163 10.90 9.22 -8.27
CA LEU A 163 10.06 10.23 -8.94
C LEU A 163 9.28 11.09 -7.94
N ARG A 164 8.87 10.53 -6.79
CA ARG A 164 8.29 11.28 -5.67
C ARG A 164 9.35 12.05 -4.92
N GLY A 165 8.92 13.04 -4.14
CA GLY A 165 9.81 13.82 -3.28
C GLY A 165 9.15 15.09 -2.79
N LYS A 166 9.92 15.91 -2.07
CA LYS A 166 9.43 17.18 -1.51
C LYS A 166 9.05 18.14 -2.65
N PRO A 167 7.84 18.75 -2.62
CA PRO A 167 7.48 19.80 -3.57
C PRO A 167 8.53 20.92 -3.62
N GLY A 168 8.80 21.43 -4.83
CA GLY A 168 9.83 22.42 -5.10
C GLY A 168 11.23 21.84 -5.38
N THR A 169 11.44 20.53 -5.24
CA THR A 169 12.71 19.89 -5.64
C THR A 169 12.67 19.44 -7.09
N SER A 170 13.81 19.54 -7.78
CA SER A 170 13.94 19.11 -9.18
C SER A 170 14.23 17.61 -9.28
N VAL A 171 13.86 17.04 -10.42
CA VAL A 171 14.25 15.71 -10.88
C VAL A 171 14.42 15.72 -12.39
N ASN A 172 15.47 15.10 -12.88
CA ASN A 172 15.70 14.91 -14.30
C ASN A 172 15.22 13.52 -14.71
N ILE A 173 14.50 13.41 -15.83
CA ILE A 173 14.14 12.12 -16.43
C ILE A 173 14.52 12.09 -17.90
N SER A 174 15.05 10.96 -18.36
CA SER A 174 15.32 10.68 -19.76
C SER A 174 14.32 9.65 -20.26
N VAL A 175 13.67 9.92 -21.39
CA VAL A 175 12.67 9.01 -21.96
C VAL A 175 12.98 8.70 -23.41
N VAL A 176 12.60 7.49 -23.82
CA VAL A 176 12.53 7.06 -25.22
C VAL A 176 11.07 7.02 -25.62
N ARG A 177 10.74 7.71 -26.69
CA ARG A 177 9.38 7.80 -27.24
C ARG A 177 9.30 7.11 -28.59
N GLU A 178 8.26 6.33 -28.82
CA GLU A 178 8.04 5.70 -30.11
C GLU A 178 7.81 6.78 -31.20
N GLY A 179 8.55 6.67 -32.30
CA GLY A 179 8.51 7.62 -33.41
C GLY A 179 9.48 8.81 -33.26
N GLU A 180 10.27 8.87 -32.18
CA GLU A 180 11.37 9.84 -32.02
C GLU A 180 12.71 9.10 -32.02
N ASP A 181 13.66 9.58 -32.80
CA ASP A 181 14.99 8.95 -32.91
C ASP A 181 15.94 9.36 -31.76
N GLU A 182 15.63 10.45 -31.08
CA GLU A 182 16.46 11.00 -30.00
C GLU A 182 15.87 10.74 -28.62
N ILE A 183 16.75 10.66 -27.61
CA ILE A 183 16.34 10.60 -26.20
C ILE A 183 15.84 11.98 -25.79
N LEU A 184 14.66 12.03 -25.20
CA LEU A 184 14.06 13.26 -24.69
C LEU A 184 14.44 13.45 -23.22
N TYR A 185 14.91 14.63 -22.87
CA TYR A 185 15.31 15.01 -21.53
C TYR A 185 14.32 16.00 -20.94
N PHE A 186 13.88 15.73 -19.70
CA PHE A 186 12.94 16.59 -18.99
C PHE A 186 13.50 16.93 -17.61
N ASP A 187 13.69 18.23 -17.36
CA ASP A 187 13.98 18.76 -16.03
C ASP A 187 12.66 19.23 -15.40
N LEU A 188 12.22 18.51 -14.39
CA LEU A 188 10.90 18.70 -13.79
C LEU A 188 11.02 19.13 -12.34
N VAL A 189 10.16 20.02 -11.91
CA VAL A 189 10.02 20.41 -10.50
C VAL A 189 8.85 19.65 -9.91
N ARG A 190 9.07 18.95 -8.79
CA ARG A 190 8.00 18.25 -8.08
C ARG A 190 7.01 19.24 -7.50
N GLU A 191 5.75 18.93 -7.63
CA GLU A 191 4.64 19.70 -7.06
C GLU A 191 3.76 18.83 -6.16
N VAL A 192 2.81 19.46 -5.47
CA VAL A 192 1.76 18.75 -4.73
C VAL A 192 0.77 18.19 -5.74
N ILE A 193 0.75 16.89 -5.92
CA ILE A 193 -0.18 16.18 -6.81
C ILE A 193 -1.40 15.74 -6.00
N LYS A 194 -2.58 16.19 -6.39
CA LYS A 194 -3.84 15.80 -5.76
C LYS A 194 -4.34 14.47 -6.32
N ILE A 195 -4.70 13.55 -5.43
CA ILE A 195 -5.35 12.29 -5.80
C ILE A 195 -6.84 12.58 -5.97
N GLN A 196 -7.33 12.54 -7.21
CA GLN A 196 -8.74 12.79 -7.48
C GLN A 196 -9.60 11.58 -7.08
N VAL A 197 -10.19 11.67 -5.89
CA VAL A 197 -11.07 10.61 -5.33
C VAL A 197 -12.54 10.86 -5.59
N VAL A 198 -12.92 12.08 -5.99
CA VAL A 198 -14.30 12.46 -6.36
C VAL A 198 -14.34 12.81 -7.84
N THR A 199 -15.19 12.13 -8.58
CA THR A 199 -15.54 12.51 -9.95
C THR A 199 -17.05 12.80 -10.00
N SER A 200 -17.46 13.83 -10.72
CA SER A 200 -18.86 14.27 -10.77
C SER A 200 -19.31 14.60 -12.18
N GLN A 201 -20.58 14.31 -12.46
CA GLN A 201 -21.22 14.60 -13.73
C GLN A 201 -22.66 15.04 -13.48
N PHE A 202 -23.12 16.07 -14.17
CA PHE A 202 -24.52 16.45 -14.17
C PHE A 202 -25.24 15.81 -15.37
N LEU A 203 -26.27 15.02 -15.09
CA LEU A 203 -27.10 14.35 -16.10
C LEU A 203 -28.23 15.32 -16.49
N GLU A 204 -28.02 16.04 -17.58
CA GLU A 204 -28.90 17.17 -18.00
C GLU A 204 -30.35 16.74 -18.26
N LYS A 205 -30.55 15.57 -18.90
CA LYS A 205 -31.90 15.06 -19.24
C LYS A 205 -32.70 14.72 -17.99
N GLU A 206 -32.05 14.03 -17.06
CA GLU A 206 -32.65 13.54 -15.83
C GLU A 206 -32.64 14.59 -14.71
N LYS A 207 -31.90 15.68 -14.90
CA LYS A 207 -31.58 16.67 -13.85
C LYS A 207 -31.08 16.05 -12.56
N LEU A 208 -30.18 15.10 -12.68
CA LEU A 208 -29.55 14.40 -11.56
C LEU A 208 -28.05 14.73 -11.49
N GLY A 209 -27.54 14.89 -10.28
CA GLY A 209 -26.11 14.86 -10.02
C GLY A 209 -25.63 13.42 -9.88
N TYR A 210 -24.60 13.03 -10.58
CA TYR A 210 -23.88 11.78 -10.37
C TYR A 210 -22.52 12.08 -9.77
N VAL A 211 -22.19 11.45 -8.64
CA VAL A 211 -20.86 11.54 -8.01
C VAL A 211 -20.36 10.15 -7.72
N ARG A 212 -19.15 9.87 -8.16
CA ARG A 212 -18.42 8.69 -7.76
C ARG A 212 -17.36 9.08 -6.74
N LEU A 213 -17.43 8.48 -5.55
CA LEU A 213 -16.44 8.61 -4.50
C LEU A 213 -15.60 7.32 -4.45
N LYS A 214 -14.33 7.41 -4.82
CA LYS A 214 -13.42 6.26 -4.92
C LYS A 214 -12.84 5.85 -3.57
N GLN A 215 -12.63 6.81 -2.65
CA GLN A 215 -12.02 6.57 -1.34
C GLN A 215 -12.35 7.72 -0.37
N PHE A 216 -12.40 7.42 0.92
CA PHE A 216 -12.59 8.42 1.98
C PHE A 216 -11.23 8.94 2.48
N ASN A 217 -10.63 9.89 1.76
CA ASN A 217 -9.42 10.59 2.19
C ASN A 217 -9.73 11.98 2.74
N GLN A 218 -8.71 12.75 3.11
CA GLN A 218 -8.89 14.08 3.71
C GLN A 218 -9.56 15.10 2.76
N THR A 219 -9.39 14.97 1.45
CA THR A 219 -9.96 15.91 0.45
C THR A 219 -11.39 15.54 0.04
N ALA A 220 -11.80 14.28 0.27
CA ALA A 220 -13.08 13.74 -0.20
C ALA A 220 -14.30 14.55 0.23
N THR A 221 -14.31 15.04 1.47
CA THR A 221 -15.43 15.83 2.02
C THR A 221 -15.61 17.15 1.29
N GLU A 222 -14.51 17.88 1.08
CA GLU A 222 -14.54 19.17 0.38
C GLU A 222 -14.89 19.01 -1.10
N ASP A 223 -14.32 18.01 -1.76
CA ASP A 223 -14.56 17.77 -3.18
C ASP A 223 -16.01 17.34 -3.43
N LEU A 224 -16.58 16.50 -2.54
CA LEU A 224 -18.00 16.15 -2.61
C LEU A 224 -18.91 17.37 -2.33
N ALA A 225 -18.57 18.18 -1.34
CA ALA A 225 -19.34 19.41 -1.03
C ALA A 225 -19.37 20.37 -2.21
N LYS A 226 -18.25 20.54 -2.92
CA LYS A 226 -18.18 21.34 -4.16
C LYS A 226 -19.11 20.78 -5.23
N ALA A 227 -19.04 19.46 -5.50
CA ALA A 227 -19.88 18.80 -6.47
C ALA A 227 -21.39 18.98 -6.15
N ILE A 228 -21.80 18.78 -4.88
CA ILE A 228 -23.18 18.98 -4.43
C ILE A 228 -23.61 20.44 -4.61
N THR A 229 -22.72 21.39 -4.30
CA THR A 229 -23.01 22.83 -4.48
C THR A 229 -23.22 23.17 -5.95
N ASP A 230 -22.42 22.64 -6.85
CA ASP A 230 -22.57 22.88 -8.29
C ASP A 230 -23.85 22.23 -8.85
N PHE A 231 -24.23 21.05 -8.35
CA PHE A 231 -25.51 20.45 -8.71
C PHE A 231 -26.73 21.27 -8.23
N LYS A 232 -26.65 21.86 -7.02
CA LYS A 232 -27.67 22.76 -6.52
C LYS A 232 -27.82 24.00 -7.42
N LYS A 233 -26.72 24.61 -7.87
CA LYS A 233 -26.73 25.72 -8.84
C LYS A 233 -27.41 25.33 -10.16
N LYS A 234 -27.17 24.08 -10.63
CA LYS A 234 -27.80 23.51 -11.83
C LYS A 234 -29.23 23.00 -11.61
N LYS A 235 -29.80 23.25 -10.42
CA LYS A 235 -31.16 22.82 -10.03
C LYS A 235 -31.37 21.31 -10.16
N ALA A 236 -30.36 20.51 -9.74
CA ALA A 236 -30.50 19.08 -9.65
C ALA A 236 -31.67 18.69 -8.73
N ARG A 237 -32.49 17.74 -9.15
CA ARG A 237 -33.59 17.19 -8.35
C ARG A 237 -33.23 16.01 -7.46
N GLY A 238 -32.00 15.49 -7.61
CA GLY A 238 -31.48 14.38 -6.82
C GLY A 238 -30.01 14.13 -7.08
N LEU A 239 -29.46 13.23 -6.28
CA LEU A 239 -28.05 12.83 -6.34
C LEU A 239 -27.95 11.31 -6.39
N ILE A 240 -27.08 10.80 -7.24
CA ILE A 240 -26.59 9.42 -7.25
C ILE A 240 -25.19 9.45 -6.68
N LEU A 241 -24.99 8.83 -5.51
CA LEU A 241 -23.67 8.64 -4.90
C LEU A 241 -23.19 7.21 -5.21
N ASP A 242 -22.17 7.10 -6.06
CA ASP A 242 -21.58 5.83 -6.45
C ASP A 242 -20.37 5.50 -5.56
N LEU A 243 -20.52 4.47 -4.73
CA LEU A 243 -19.48 3.95 -3.84
C LEU A 243 -18.92 2.59 -4.30
N ARG A 244 -19.23 2.17 -5.51
CA ARG A 244 -18.73 0.89 -6.03
C ARG A 244 -17.22 0.92 -6.11
N TRP A 245 -16.58 -0.17 -5.59
CA TRP A 245 -15.12 -0.31 -5.50
C TRP A 245 -14.44 0.70 -4.56
N ASN A 246 -15.20 1.32 -3.66
CA ASN A 246 -14.63 2.13 -2.61
C ASN A 246 -14.19 1.23 -1.46
N PRO A 247 -12.87 1.14 -1.13
CA PRO A 247 -12.38 0.26 -0.06
C PRO A 247 -12.58 0.86 1.34
N GLY A 248 -13.13 2.07 1.46
CA GLY A 248 -13.24 2.81 2.71
C GLY A 248 -12.25 3.97 2.80
N GLY A 249 -11.66 4.17 3.98
CA GLY A 249 -10.69 5.22 4.26
C GLY A 249 -10.84 5.80 5.66
N LEU A 250 -10.68 7.12 5.80
CA LEU A 250 -10.76 7.83 7.07
C LEU A 250 -12.19 7.84 7.62
N LEU A 251 -12.35 7.39 8.88
CA LEU A 251 -13.62 7.40 9.58
C LEU A 251 -14.21 8.82 9.70
N ASP A 252 -13.35 9.82 9.96
CA ASP A 252 -13.76 11.22 10.02
C ASP A 252 -14.34 11.71 8.68
N ALA A 253 -13.71 11.37 7.56
CA ALA A 253 -14.24 11.71 6.24
C ALA A 253 -15.58 11.02 5.96
N ALA A 254 -15.72 9.75 6.34
CA ALA A 254 -16.97 9.01 6.21
C ALA A 254 -18.08 9.63 7.07
N HIS A 255 -17.77 10.01 8.31
CA HIS A 255 -18.69 10.71 9.20
C HIS A 255 -19.17 12.03 8.59
N ARG A 256 -18.23 12.90 8.17
CA ARG A 256 -18.56 14.23 7.58
C ARG A 256 -19.36 14.11 6.29
N ILE A 257 -19.04 13.14 5.44
CA ILE A 257 -19.79 12.90 4.20
C ILE A 257 -21.18 12.38 4.51
N SER A 258 -21.33 11.44 5.46
CA SER A 258 -22.63 10.95 5.88
C SER A 258 -23.51 12.05 6.47
N ASN A 259 -22.88 13.02 7.15
CA ASN A 259 -23.57 14.17 7.72
C ASN A 259 -24.24 15.08 6.66
N PHE A 260 -23.85 15.04 5.38
CA PHE A 260 -24.56 15.74 4.32
C PHE A 260 -25.97 15.21 4.06
N PHE A 261 -26.25 13.98 4.50
CA PHE A 261 -27.49 13.24 4.19
C PHE A 261 -28.32 12.89 5.42
N ILE A 262 -27.76 13.03 6.62
CA ILE A 262 -28.41 12.62 7.89
C ILE A 262 -28.61 13.86 8.76
N LYS A 263 -29.85 14.13 9.14
CA LYS A 263 -30.21 15.33 9.93
C LYS A 263 -29.91 15.22 11.42
N SER A 264 -30.06 14.02 11.99
CA SER A 264 -29.91 13.81 13.44
C SER A 264 -29.71 12.34 13.75
N GLY A 265 -29.17 12.07 14.94
CA GLY A 265 -28.91 10.73 15.44
C GLY A 265 -27.46 10.30 15.26
N VAL A 266 -27.17 9.08 15.67
CA VAL A 266 -25.85 8.48 15.60
C VAL A 266 -25.55 8.07 14.15
N ILE A 267 -24.44 8.52 13.60
CA ILE A 267 -23.94 8.09 12.29
C ILE A 267 -23.09 6.82 12.45
N VAL A 268 -22.12 6.85 13.37
CA VAL A 268 -21.24 5.73 13.62
C VAL A 268 -20.72 5.75 15.07
N SER A 269 -20.40 4.60 15.62
CA SER A 269 -19.72 4.51 16.91
C SER A 269 -18.60 3.48 16.85
N THR A 270 -17.52 3.74 17.59
CA THR A 270 -16.47 2.77 17.85
C THR A 270 -16.55 2.30 19.29
N ARG A 271 -16.36 1.01 19.51
CA ARG A 271 -16.36 0.41 20.85
C ARG A 271 -15.19 -0.54 21.00
N GLY A 272 -14.53 -0.51 22.14
CA GLY A 272 -13.38 -1.33 22.43
C GLY A 272 -13.47 -2.02 23.79
N ARG A 273 -12.44 -2.81 24.14
CA ARG A 273 -12.31 -3.40 25.47
C ARG A 273 -12.22 -2.35 26.55
N LYS A 274 -11.54 -1.23 26.27
CA LYS A 274 -11.39 -0.07 27.15
C LYS A 274 -12.46 0.96 26.79
N LYS A 275 -13.41 1.18 27.68
CA LYS A 275 -14.54 2.10 27.47
C LYS A 275 -14.11 3.56 27.22
N GLU A 276 -12.93 3.95 27.69
CA GLU A 276 -12.36 5.29 27.45
C GLU A 276 -12.03 5.55 25.99
N LEU A 277 -11.95 4.48 25.17
CA LEU A 277 -11.73 4.56 23.73
C LEU A 277 -13.01 4.56 22.91
N ASP A 278 -14.16 4.37 23.57
CA ASP A 278 -15.46 4.42 22.89
C ASP A 278 -15.73 5.83 22.38
N LYS A 279 -16.14 5.93 21.13
CA LYS A 279 -16.50 7.21 20.50
C LYS A 279 -17.83 7.08 19.80
N VAL A 280 -18.63 8.13 19.87
CA VAL A 280 -19.90 8.24 19.16
C VAL A 280 -19.87 9.48 18.29
N PHE A 281 -20.15 9.32 17.01
CA PHE A 281 -20.20 10.37 16.03
C PHE A 281 -21.67 10.61 15.64
N ASN A 282 -22.19 11.76 16.01
CA ASN A 282 -23.56 12.14 15.72
C ASN A 282 -23.64 12.99 14.46
N ALA A 283 -24.84 13.04 13.88
CA ALA A 283 -25.14 14.03 12.87
C ALA A 283 -25.19 15.43 13.50
N GLU A 284 -24.59 16.37 12.81
CA GLU A 284 -24.56 17.79 13.16
C GLU A 284 -25.46 18.56 12.20
N PRO A 285 -26.25 19.53 12.66
CA PRO A 285 -27.16 20.30 11.79
C PRO A 285 -26.44 21.22 10.81
#